data_cbc1c88f338e566663797c109eebfaa7
#
_entry.id   cbc1c88f338e566663797c109eebfaa7
#
_cell.length_a   1.000
_cell.length_b   1.000
_cell.length_c   1.000
_cell.angle_alpha   90.00
_cell.angle_beta   90.00
_cell.angle_gamma   90.00
#
_symmetry.space_group_name_H-M   'P 1'
#
loop_
_entity.id
_entity.type
_entity.pdbx_description
1 polymer ?
#
loop_
_entity_poly.entity_id
_entity_poly.type
_entity_poly.pdbx_seq_one_letter_code
_entity_poly.pdbx_strand_id
1 'polypeptide(L)'
;MRPSTSYSSSWRFLRGSSFRSFFLQLGAKPPPALIPMDQLLPSSSPKRSQISQQHVVGGPEADRRRLVDVEEQQQQQQHQMNEEQTDHLRSLYSQHLMSAASASAYGFVGLLMGFVNKAVLMQWPYPNSFLTLQMVASILVVYAMKAWGLATVQPLQLRAAKALCPVVFFYNTNVAFALAAVKSLSIPVYHVLKRLTPVMVLVAKFILGGAPPSKEVTLSVLTVVSGCIMAGIGDLSFEWSGYSAAFISCALQTTYLLLVERSGSEKGFNSMELLLYNGILSLPVLIGVIFATGEVWDAAEKIIVESRASLMFLPLLAASLLMGSLLNYCLFLCTLCNSALTTTIVGTLRSVLGTVMGFFVFGGVKATVFILLGVTFNTVGGVWYTAIKFKEKHMKERTVITEQHNGSKVG
;
A
#
# COMPACT_ATOMS: atom_id res chain seq x y z
N MET A 1 26.69 -27.16 4.63
CA MET A 1 25.57 -27.05 5.59
C MET A 1 24.52 -26.14 5.00
N ARG A 2 23.41 -26.69 4.53
CA ARG A 2 22.27 -25.94 3.96
C ARG A 2 21.30 -25.61 5.08
N PRO A 3 20.77 -24.39 5.19
CA PRO A 3 19.65 -24.12 6.09
C PRO A 3 18.35 -24.58 5.40
N SER A 4 17.66 -25.51 6.03
CA SER A 4 16.33 -25.96 5.67
C SER A 4 15.33 -24.82 5.91
N THR A 5 14.76 -24.25 4.86
CA THR A 5 13.67 -23.29 4.92
C THR A 5 12.37 -24.06 5.17
N SER A 6 11.87 -24.02 6.40
CA SER A 6 10.53 -24.46 6.77
C SER A 6 9.49 -23.51 6.18
N TYR A 7 8.95 -23.84 5.00
CA TYR A 7 7.91 -23.09 4.29
C TYR A 7 6.48 -23.58 4.59
N SER A 8 6.29 -24.43 5.61
CA SER A 8 5.05 -25.18 5.79
C SER A 8 3.98 -24.51 6.68
N SER A 9 4.22 -23.30 7.21
CA SER A 9 3.32 -22.69 8.20
C SER A 9 2.28 -21.69 7.65
N SER A 10 2.39 -21.26 6.39
CA SER A 10 1.51 -20.21 5.82
C SER A 10 0.11 -20.68 5.40
N TRP A 11 -0.11 -21.98 5.32
CA TRP A 11 -1.29 -22.58 4.66
C TRP A 11 -2.44 -22.96 5.59
N ARG A 12 -2.29 -22.82 6.90
CA ARG A 12 -3.36 -23.18 7.85
C ARG A 12 -4.49 -22.14 7.96
N PHE A 13 -4.38 -21.04 7.26
CA PHE A 13 -5.34 -19.92 7.32
C PHE A 13 -6.71 -20.25 6.72
N LEU A 14 -6.77 -21.13 5.72
CA LEU A 14 -8.03 -21.49 5.05
C LEU A 14 -8.89 -22.51 5.79
N ARG A 15 -8.43 -23.02 6.95
CA ARG A 15 -9.17 -23.99 7.77
C ARG A 15 -9.59 -23.44 9.14
N GLY A 16 -10.30 -22.32 9.19
CA GLY A 16 -10.84 -21.81 10.46
C GLY A 16 -9.80 -21.03 11.26
N SER A 17 -9.36 -19.95 10.70
CA SER A 17 -8.30 -19.13 11.24
C SER A 17 -8.71 -18.35 12.48
N SER A 18 -7.98 -18.55 13.54
CA SER A 18 -7.94 -17.67 14.69
C SER A 18 -7.43 -16.29 14.25
N PHE A 19 -7.97 -15.21 14.82
CA PHE A 19 -7.56 -13.82 14.65
C PHE A 19 -6.03 -13.64 14.74
N ARG A 20 -5.36 -14.45 15.54
CA ARG A 20 -3.91 -14.51 15.67
C ARG A 20 -3.18 -14.88 14.37
N SER A 21 -3.72 -15.83 13.60
CA SER A 21 -3.12 -16.25 12.32
C SER A 21 -3.23 -15.16 11.26
N PHE A 22 -4.31 -14.37 11.29
CA PHE A 22 -4.50 -13.22 10.40
C PHE A 22 -3.41 -12.16 10.62
N PHE A 23 -3.13 -11.78 11.87
CA PHE A 23 -2.11 -10.77 12.17
C PHE A 23 -0.67 -11.26 11.92
N LEU A 24 -0.39 -12.55 12.14
CA LEU A 24 0.91 -13.15 11.81
C LEU A 24 1.19 -13.13 10.30
N GLN A 25 0.16 -13.31 9.47
CA GLN A 25 0.28 -13.19 8.01
C GLN A 25 0.43 -11.75 7.54
N LEU A 26 -0.21 -10.78 8.20
CA LEU A 26 -0.06 -9.36 7.90
C LEU A 26 1.38 -8.84 8.10
N GLY A 27 2.16 -9.47 8.99
CA GLY A 27 3.59 -9.20 9.18
C GLY A 27 4.51 -10.00 8.26
N ALA A 28 4.01 -10.90 7.42
CA ALA A 28 4.82 -11.69 6.52
C ALA A 28 5.47 -10.83 5.42
N LYS A 29 6.70 -11.20 5.03
CA LYS A 29 7.38 -10.58 3.88
C LYS A 29 6.50 -10.68 2.63
N PRO A 30 6.48 -9.64 1.78
CA PRO A 30 5.89 -9.79 0.46
C PRO A 30 6.56 -10.97 -0.26
N PRO A 31 5.81 -11.78 -1.00
CA PRO A 31 6.39 -12.88 -1.76
C PRO A 31 7.45 -12.35 -2.72
N PRO A 32 8.52 -13.10 -2.96
CA PRO A 32 9.54 -12.73 -3.92
C PRO A 32 8.87 -12.49 -5.30
N ALA A 33 9.41 -11.54 -6.05
CA ALA A 33 8.98 -11.28 -7.41
C ALA A 33 8.96 -12.61 -8.18
N LEU A 34 7.90 -12.84 -8.95
CA LEU A 34 7.71 -14.05 -9.76
C LEU A 34 9.01 -14.43 -10.45
N ILE A 35 9.58 -15.57 -10.08
CA ILE A 35 10.69 -16.18 -10.79
C ILE A 35 10.14 -16.56 -12.17
N PRO A 36 10.80 -16.14 -13.28
CA PRO A 36 10.37 -16.57 -14.61
C PRO A 36 10.32 -18.10 -14.69
N MET A 37 9.29 -18.62 -15.31
CA MET A 37 8.96 -20.04 -15.32
C MET A 37 9.99 -20.92 -16.07
N ASP A 38 10.85 -20.31 -16.88
CA ASP A 38 11.99 -20.91 -17.55
C ASP A 38 13.11 -21.39 -16.60
N GLN A 39 13.09 -20.95 -15.33
CA GLN A 39 14.00 -21.44 -14.28
C GLN A 39 13.41 -22.56 -13.41
N LEU A 40 12.13 -22.88 -13.55
CA LEU A 40 11.42 -23.89 -12.75
C LEU A 40 11.15 -25.19 -13.51
N LEU A 41 11.33 -25.20 -14.80
CA LEU A 41 11.24 -26.43 -15.57
C LEU A 41 12.55 -27.21 -15.40
N PRO A 42 12.52 -28.42 -14.83
CA PRO A 42 13.66 -29.31 -14.98
C PRO A 42 13.81 -29.56 -16.50
N SER A 43 15.01 -29.28 -17.01
CA SER A 43 15.39 -29.54 -18.41
C SER A 43 15.51 -31.06 -18.66
N SER A 44 14.42 -31.75 -18.50
CA SER A 44 14.28 -33.14 -18.86
C SER A 44 13.05 -33.31 -19.75
N SER A 45 13.21 -32.91 -21.02
CA SER A 45 12.53 -33.73 -22.04
C SER A 45 12.84 -35.19 -21.73
N PRO A 46 11.85 -36.08 -21.67
CA PRO A 46 12.18 -37.48 -21.62
C PRO A 46 13.00 -37.76 -22.88
N LYS A 47 14.31 -37.84 -22.71
CA LYS A 47 15.13 -38.50 -23.71
C LYS A 47 14.42 -39.80 -23.91
N ARG A 48 13.81 -39.98 -25.08
CA ARG A 48 13.44 -41.22 -25.66
C ARG A 48 14.76 -41.98 -25.81
N SER A 49 15.29 -42.40 -24.65
CA SER A 49 16.47 -43.23 -24.58
C SER A 49 16.07 -44.49 -25.24
N GLN A 50 16.71 -44.71 -26.36
CA GLN A 50 16.97 -46.01 -26.93
C GLN A 50 16.98 -47.04 -25.80
N ILE A 51 15.86 -47.73 -25.62
CA ILE A 51 15.84 -49.01 -24.95
C ILE A 51 16.51 -49.92 -25.95
N SER A 52 17.84 -49.95 -25.87
CA SER A 52 18.63 -50.95 -26.55
C SER A 52 18.14 -52.30 -26.04
N GLN A 53 17.74 -53.12 -26.96
CA GLN A 53 17.45 -54.54 -26.83
C GLN A 53 18.55 -55.21 -25.98
N GLN A 54 18.34 -55.26 -24.68
CA GLN A 54 18.95 -56.30 -23.86
C GLN A 54 17.88 -57.35 -23.61
N HIS A 55 18.03 -58.45 -24.30
CA HIS A 55 17.37 -59.72 -24.00
C HIS A 55 17.68 -60.09 -22.53
N VAL A 56 16.72 -59.80 -21.65
CA VAL A 56 16.69 -60.36 -20.31
C VAL A 56 15.50 -61.29 -20.27
N VAL A 57 15.78 -62.56 -20.13
CA VAL A 57 14.85 -63.65 -19.90
C VAL A 57 14.15 -63.41 -18.58
N GLY A 58 13.01 -62.72 -18.59
CA GLY A 58 12.11 -62.57 -17.47
C GLY A 58 10.75 -63.08 -17.90
N GLY A 59 10.17 -64.02 -17.16
CA GLY A 59 8.87 -64.60 -17.51
C GLY A 59 7.74 -63.54 -17.45
N PRO A 60 6.57 -63.82 -18.01
CA PRO A 60 5.45 -62.89 -18.20
C PRO A 60 4.95 -62.19 -16.91
N GLU A 61 5.31 -62.69 -15.74
CA GLU A 61 5.02 -62.10 -14.43
C GLU A 61 5.97 -60.94 -14.06
N ALA A 62 7.23 -60.98 -14.50
CA ALA A 62 8.19 -59.92 -14.24
C ALA A 62 7.90 -58.64 -15.06
N ASP A 63 7.40 -58.83 -16.28
CA ASP A 63 6.98 -57.72 -17.15
C ASP A 63 5.69 -57.07 -16.64
N ARG A 64 4.75 -57.86 -16.09
CA ARG A 64 3.55 -57.34 -15.45
C ARG A 64 3.86 -56.47 -14.21
N ARG A 65 4.81 -56.89 -13.37
CA ARG A 65 5.23 -56.11 -12.20
C ARG A 65 5.88 -54.79 -12.61
N ARG A 66 6.72 -54.81 -13.65
CA ARG A 66 7.34 -53.57 -14.17
C ARG A 66 6.30 -52.60 -14.74
N LEU A 67 5.28 -53.08 -15.42
CA LEU A 67 4.20 -52.23 -15.93
C LEU A 67 3.38 -51.62 -14.81
N VAL A 68 3.07 -52.38 -13.76
CA VAL A 68 2.38 -51.83 -12.55
C VAL A 68 3.22 -50.79 -11.83
N ASP A 69 4.52 -51.04 -11.65
CA ASP A 69 5.43 -50.07 -11.01
C ASP A 69 5.56 -48.78 -11.82
N VAL A 70 5.54 -48.84 -13.15
CA VAL A 70 5.56 -47.68 -14.04
C VAL A 70 4.25 -46.90 -13.99
N GLU A 71 3.09 -47.61 -13.96
CA GLU A 71 1.79 -46.96 -13.82
C GLU A 71 1.63 -46.27 -12.44
N GLU A 72 2.07 -46.94 -11.38
CA GLU A 72 2.09 -46.32 -10.04
C GLU A 72 3.00 -45.08 -9.97
N GLN A 73 4.17 -45.13 -10.56
CA GLN A 73 5.06 -43.97 -10.63
C GLN A 73 4.45 -42.84 -11.47
N GLN A 74 3.78 -43.13 -12.57
CA GLN A 74 3.09 -42.10 -13.36
C GLN A 74 1.90 -41.51 -12.61
N GLN A 75 1.13 -42.31 -11.88
CA GLN A 75 0.04 -41.80 -11.04
C GLN A 75 0.55 -40.91 -9.90
N GLN A 76 1.65 -41.30 -9.24
CA GLN A 76 2.29 -40.51 -8.19
C GLN A 76 2.83 -39.18 -8.72
N GLN A 77 3.48 -39.17 -9.90
CA GLN A 77 3.94 -37.94 -10.55
C GLN A 77 2.77 -37.01 -10.93
N GLN A 78 1.70 -37.60 -11.45
CA GLN A 78 0.50 -36.81 -11.81
C GLN A 78 -0.21 -36.21 -10.57
N HIS A 79 -0.23 -36.98 -9.48
CA HIS A 79 -0.77 -36.49 -8.21
C HIS A 79 0.10 -35.34 -7.66
N GLN A 80 1.42 -35.46 -7.67
CA GLN A 80 2.35 -34.41 -7.24
C GLN A 80 2.21 -33.14 -8.10
N MET A 81 2.12 -33.28 -9.43
CA MET A 81 1.90 -32.14 -10.33
C MET A 81 0.57 -31.43 -10.04
N ASN A 82 -0.50 -32.17 -9.76
CA ASN A 82 -1.80 -31.62 -9.42
C ASN A 82 -1.78 -30.90 -8.05
N GLU A 83 -1.05 -31.42 -7.08
CA GLU A 83 -0.86 -30.75 -5.77
C GLU A 83 -0.06 -29.46 -5.91
N GLU A 84 1.05 -29.49 -6.65
CA GLU A 84 1.86 -28.28 -6.91
C GLU A 84 1.06 -27.20 -7.66
N GLN A 85 0.27 -27.60 -8.65
CA GLN A 85 -0.60 -26.67 -9.39
C GLN A 85 -1.70 -26.09 -8.51
N THR A 86 -2.29 -26.90 -7.64
CA THR A 86 -3.32 -26.45 -6.69
C THR A 86 -2.74 -25.47 -5.66
N ASP A 87 -1.55 -25.75 -5.17
CA ASP A 87 -0.86 -24.85 -4.22
C ASP A 87 -0.41 -23.56 -4.88
N HIS A 88 0.02 -23.61 -6.13
CA HIS A 88 0.33 -22.42 -6.91
C HIS A 88 -0.92 -21.53 -7.13
N LEU A 89 -2.05 -22.13 -7.53
CA LEU A 89 -3.31 -21.40 -7.67
C LEU A 89 -3.81 -20.78 -6.36
N ARG A 90 -3.68 -21.51 -5.25
CA ARG A 90 -3.99 -20.97 -3.91
C ARG A 90 -3.08 -19.80 -3.54
N SER A 91 -1.80 -19.88 -3.89
CA SER A 91 -0.83 -18.80 -3.68
C SER A 91 -1.23 -17.54 -4.45
N LEU A 92 -1.55 -17.66 -5.73
CA LEU A 92 -2.00 -16.56 -6.56
C LEU A 92 -3.30 -15.94 -6.01
N TYR A 93 -4.29 -16.76 -5.65
CA TYR A 93 -5.54 -16.27 -5.08
C TYR A 93 -5.32 -15.51 -3.77
N SER A 94 -4.44 -16.02 -2.90
CA SER A 94 -4.13 -15.34 -1.64
C SER A 94 -3.43 -13.99 -1.86
N GLN A 95 -2.55 -13.88 -2.86
CA GLN A 95 -1.90 -12.63 -3.24
C GLN A 95 -2.91 -11.59 -3.76
N HIS A 96 -3.84 -12.01 -4.63
CA HIS A 96 -4.90 -11.12 -5.12
C HIS A 96 -5.82 -10.66 -4.00
N LEU A 97 -6.17 -11.55 -3.09
CA LEU A 97 -6.99 -11.23 -1.93
C LEU A 97 -6.28 -10.21 -1.02
N MET A 98 -4.99 -10.41 -0.72
CA MET A 98 -4.18 -9.48 0.07
C MET A 98 -4.03 -8.12 -0.62
N SER A 99 -3.83 -8.11 -1.94
CA SER A 99 -3.76 -6.89 -2.74
C SER A 99 -5.07 -6.09 -2.65
N ALA A 100 -6.21 -6.73 -2.85
CA ALA A 100 -7.52 -6.08 -2.76
C ALA A 100 -7.86 -5.65 -1.33
N ALA A 101 -7.61 -6.50 -0.34
CA ALA A 101 -7.88 -6.21 1.07
C ALA A 101 -7.05 -5.04 1.58
N SER A 102 -5.75 -4.98 1.24
CA SER A 102 -4.87 -3.87 1.65
C SER A 102 -5.29 -2.53 1.04
N ALA A 103 -5.69 -2.53 -0.24
CA ALA A 103 -6.18 -1.34 -0.92
C ALA A 103 -7.51 -0.85 -0.33
N SER A 104 -8.46 -1.77 -0.10
CA SER A 104 -9.76 -1.46 0.51
C SER A 104 -9.61 -0.97 1.95
N ALA A 105 -8.77 -1.62 2.75
CA ALA A 105 -8.48 -1.21 4.12
C ALA A 105 -7.88 0.21 4.17
N TYR A 106 -6.89 0.49 3.30
CA TYR A 106 -6.29 1.83 3.20
C TYR A 106 -7.32 2.90 2.83
N GLY A 107 -8.18 2.63 1.85
CA GLY A 107 -9.25 3.55 1.43
C GLY A 107 -10.25 3.83 2.53
N PHE A 108 -10.77 2.78 3.16
CA PHE A 108 -11.80 2.87 4.20
C PHE A 108 -11.27 3.52 5.50
N VAL A 109 -10.16 3.03 6.03
CA VAL A 109 -9.53 3.59 7.24
C VAL A 109 -9.16 5.04 7.02
N GLY A 110 -8.62 5.37 5.83
CA GLY A 110 -8.24 6.74 5.52
C GLY A 110 -9.42 7.68 5.35
N LEU A 111 -10.59 7.22 4.90
CA LEU A 111 -11.81 8.01 4.85
C LEU A 111 -12.29 8.33 6.28
N LEU A 112 -12.43 7.30 7.11
CA LEU A 112 -12.85 7.46 8.52
C LEU A 112 -11.88 8.37 9.29
N MET A 113 -10.57 8.18 9.11
CA MET A 113 -9.52 8.97 9.74
C MET A 113 -9.66 10.47 9.44
N GLY A 114 -10.08 10.82 8.21
CA GLY A 114 -10.32 12.21 7.83
C GLY A 114 -11.37 12.91 8.72
N PHE A 115 -12.45 12.21 9.07
CA PHE A 115 -13.51 12.73 9.96
C PHE A 115 -13.06 12.78 11.42
N VAL A 116 -12.45 11.70 11.91
CA VAL A 116 -11.99 11.61 13.29
C VAL A 116 -10.90 12.66 13.57
N ASN A 117 -9.92 12.80 12.66
CA ASN A 117 -8.89 13.84 12.80
C ASN A 117 -9.48 15.23 12.83
N LYS A 118 -10.45 15.52 11.96
CA LYS A 118 -11.10 16.82 11.96
C LYS A 118 -11.82 17.08 13.28
N ALA A 119 -12.55 16.10 13.81
CA ALA A 119 -13.25 16.23 15.08
C ALA A 119 -12.28 16.51 16.26
N VAL A 120 -11.11 15.84 16.28
CA VAL A 120 -10.07 16.12 17.29
C VAL A 120 -9.48 17.52 17.10
N LEU A 121 -9.08 17.88 15.87
CA LEU A 121 -8.43 19.17 15.59
C LEU A 121 -9.36 20.37 15.76
N MET A 122 -10.66 20.19 15.71
CA MET A 122 -11.62 21.26 16.06
C MET A 122 -11.62 21.58 17.56
N GLN A 123 -11.36 20.58 18.42
CA GLN A 123 -11.27 20.77 19.88
C GLN A 123 -9.83 21.09 20.33
N TRP A 124 -8.86 20.49 19.66
CA TRP A 124 -7.44 20.60 19.99
C TRP A 124 -6.61 20.95 18.72
N PRO A 125 -6.49 22.27 18.37
CA PRO A 125 -5.95 22.73 17.08
C PRO A 125 -4.42 22.77 17.01
N TYR A 126 -3.75 21.68 17.44
CA TYR A 126 -2.29 21.55 17.48
C TYR A 126 -1.83 20.39 16.57
N PRO A 127 -1.73 20.61 15.24
CA PRO A 127 -1.49 19.53 14.28
C PRO A 127 -0.12 18.88 14.43
N ASN A 128 0.94 19.60 14.80
CA ASN A 128 2.28 19.03 14.96
C ASN A 128 2.36 18.15 16.21
N SER A 129 1.80 18.62 17.34
CA SER A 129 1.68 17.84 18.58
C SER A 129 0.81 16.60 18.37
N PHE A 130 -0.29 16.75 17.63
CA PHE A 130 -1.16 15.63 17.27
C PHE A 130 -0.43 14.57 16.42
N LEU A 131 0.31 14.98 15.38
CA LEU A 131 1.12 14.07 14.57
C LEU A 131 2.20 13.38 15.40
N THR A 132 2.84 14.10 16.31
CA THR A 132 3.84 13.54 17.24
C THR A 132 3.24 12.44 18.10
N LEU A 133 2.05 12.68 18.70
CA LEU A 133 1.34 11.66 19.46
C LEU A 133 0.95 10.44 18.61
N GLN A 134 0.56 10.66 17.35
CA GLN A 134 0.27 9.54 16.43
C GLN A 134 1.52 8.71 16.13
N MET A 135 2.70 9.32 16.00
CA MET A 135 3.96 8.57 15.82
C MET A 135 4.33 7.78 17.08
N VAL A 136 4.19 8.38 18.27
CA VAL A 136 4.37 7.67 19.54
C VAL A 136 3.40 6.49 19.64
N ALA A 137 2.12 6.71 19.39
CA ALA A 137 1.11 5.65 19.40
C ALA A 137 1.44 4.51 18.41
N SER A 138 1.92 4.85 17.21
CA SER A 138 2.33 3.86 16.21
C SER A 138 3.47 2.98 16.71
N ILE A 139 4.47 3.56 17.36
CA ILE A 139 5.57 2.82 17.98
C ILE A 139 5.06 1.89 19.08
N LEU A 140 4.22 2.40 19.97
CA LEU A 140 3.64 1.63 21.07
C LEU A 140 2.78 0.47 20.56
N VAL A 141 1.97 0.69 19.53
CA VAL A 141 1.15 -0.35 18.87
C VAL A 141 2.05 -1.45 18.30
N VAL A 142 3.14 -1.11 17.59
CA VAL A 142 4.04 -2.11 17.03
C VAL A 142 4.72 -2.93 18.13
N TYR A 143 5.20 -2.29 19.21
CA TYR A 143 5.81 -3.03 20.32
C TYR A 143 4.79 -3.88 21.08
N ALA A 144 3.57 -3.41 21.27
CA ALA A 144 2.49 -4.20 21.86
C ALA A 144 2.16 -5.45 21.01
N MET A 145 2.03 -5.28 19.68
CA MET A 145 1.80 -6.39 18.77
C MET A 145 2.96 -7.39 18.76
N LYS A 146 4.20 -6.90 18.86
CA LYS A 146 5.39 -7.75 19.02
C LYS A 146 5.36 -8.53 20.34
N ALA A 147 5.02 -7.87 21.46
CA ALA A 147 4.94 -8.51 22.78
C ALA A 147 3.86 -9.60 22.83
N TRP A 148 2.74 -9.41 22.13
CA TRP A 148 1.67 -10.41 22.01
C TRP A 148 1.95 -11.50 20.97
N GLY A 149 3.12 -11.45 20.30
CA GLY A 149 3.51 -12.41 19.28
C GLY A 149 2.66 -12.32 18.00
N LEU A 150 1.99 -11.18 17.76
CA LEU A 150 1.16 -10.92 16.58
C LEU A 150 1.96 -10.33 15.42
N ALA A 151 3.12 -9.74 15.68
CA ALA A 151 4.00 -9.17 14.67
C ALA A 151 5.43 -9.64 14.84
N THR A 152 6.06 -9.99 13.74
CA THR A 152 7.49 -10.28 13.67
C THR A 152 8.24 -9.05 13.19
N VAL A 153 8.89 -8.36 14.11
CA VAL A 153 9.70 -7.17 13.81
C VAL A 153 11.12 -7.44 14.26
N GLN A 154 12.07 -7.27 13.35
CA GLN A 154 13.49 -7.44 13.68
C GLN A 154 13.95 -6.37 14.68
N PRO A 155 14.97 -6.65 15.49
CA PRO A 155 15.54 -5.64 16.38
C PRO A 155 16.04 -4.44 15.57
N LEU A 156 15.96 -3.26 16.17
CA LEU A 156 16.42 -2.03 15.54
C LEU A 156 17.88 -2.13 15.12
N GLN A 157 18.13 -1.95 13.83
CA GLN A 157 19.46 -1.99 13.24
C GLN A 157 19.81 -0.63 12.65
N LEU A 158 20.97 -0.09 12.98
CA LEU A 158 21.44 1.19 12.45
C LEU A 158 21.57 1.19 10.92
N ARG A 159 21.93 0.02 10.34
CA ARG A 159 21.99 -0.14 8.88
C ARG A 159 20.61 0.02 8.23
N ALA A 160 19.58 -0.57 8.81
CA ALA A 160 18.20 -0.44 8.36
C ALA A 160 17.69 1.01 8.54
N ALA A 161 17.99 1.64 9.68
CA ALA A 161 17.65 3.04 9.94
C ALA A 161 18.27 3.97 8.88
N LYS A 162 19.56 3.82 8.57
CA LYS A 162 20.23 4.58 7.50
C LYS A 162 19.58 4.34 6.12
N ALA A 163 19.19 3.10 5.83
CA ALA A 163 18.56 2.74 4.57
C ALA A 163 17.15 3.35 4.41
N LEU A 164 16.44 3.57 5.52
CA LEU A 164 15.08 4.14 5.54
C LEU A 164 15.07 5.67 5.81
N CYS A 165 16.21 6.25 6.17
CA CYS A 165 16.33 7.69 6.41
C CYS A 165 15.77 8.56 5.25
N PRO A 166 16.03 8.26 3.96
CA PRO A 166 15.42 9.00 2.85
C PRO A 166 13.89 8.90 2.83
N VAL A 167 13.32 7.73 3.12
CA VAL A 167 11.86 7.52 3.19
C VAL A 167 11.26 8.47 4.22
N VAL A 168 11.83 8.48 5.44
CA VAL A 168 11.37 9.29 6.56
C VAL A 168 11.58 10.78 6.31
N PHE A 169 12.70 11.17 5.71
CA PHE A 169 12.96 12.54 5.32
C PHE A 169 11.89 13.08 4.37
N PHE A 170 11.63 12.38 3.27
CA PHE A 170 10.61 12.77 2.31
C PHE A 170 9.19 12.73 2.89
N TYR A 171 8.91 11.78 3.79
CA TYR A 171 7.65 11.73 4.52
C TYR A 171 7.42 12.98 5.38
N ASN A 172 8.35 13.31 6.28
CA ASN A 172 8.20 14.46 7.18
C ASN A 172 8.17 15.78 6.40
N THR A 173 9.01 15.95 5.40
CA THR A 173 9.03 17.14 4.54
C THR A 173 7.72 17.28 3.77
N ASN A 174 7.17 16.17 3.23
CA ASN A 174 5.84 16.18 2.61
C ASN A 174 4.75 16.65 3.59
N VAL A 175 4.77 16.14 4.83
CA VAL A 175 3.77 16.53 5.85
C VAL A 175 3.90 18.01 6.18
N ALA A 176 5.11 18.54 6.35
CA ALA A 176 5.35 19.96 6.63
C ALA A 176 4.79 20.86 5.51
N PHE A 177 5.08 20.56 4.25
CA PHE A 177 4.54 21.31 3.11
C PHE A 177 3.02 21.12 2.94
N ALA A 178 2.49 19.94 3.26
CA ALA A 178 1.05 19.70 3.27
C ALA A 178 0.33 20.57 4.31
N LEU A 179 0.88 20.68 5.52
CA LEU A 179 0.32 21.52 6.57
C LEU A 179 0.40 23.02 6.20
N ALA A 180 1.54 23.46 5.61
CA ALA A 180 1.67 24.82 5.10
C ALA A 180 0.61 25.13 4.02
N ALA A 181 0.38 24.20 3.08
CA ALA A 181 -0.64 24.35 2.05
C ALA A 181 -2.06 24.43 2.64
N VAL A 182 -2.39 23.58 3.61
CA VAL A 182 -3.73 23.58 4.26
C VAL A 182 -3.98 24.87 5.04
N LYS A 183 -2.94 25.51 5.57
CA LYS A 183 -3.07 26.83 6.24
C LYS A 183 -3.53 27.93 5.29
N SER A 184 -3.01 27.90 4.05
CA SER A 184 -3.20 28.99 3.07
C SER A 184 -4.31 28.71 2.07
N LEU A 185 -4.71 27.46 1.88
CA LEU A 185 -5.70 27.07 0.88
C LEU A 185 -7.02 26.64 1.51
N SER A 186 -8.11 26.87 0.79
CA SER A 186 -9.38 26.23 1.12
C SER A 186 -9.27 24.72 1.02
N ILE A 187 -10.00 24.00 1.89
CA ILE A 187 -9.96 22.52 1.93
C ILE A 187 -10.28 21.88 0.58
N PRO A 188 -11.33 22.34 -0.18
CA PRO A 188 -11.61 21.78 -1.50
C PRO A 188 -10.46 21.95 -2.50
N VAL A 189 -9.86 23.16 -2.55
CA VAL A 189 -8.75 23.45 -3.47
C VAL A 189 -7.52 22.60 -3.10
N TYR A 190 -7.20 22.47 -1.82
CA TYR A 190 -6.12 21.59 -1.38
C TYR A 190 -6.33 20.14 -1.83
N HIS A 191 -7.54 19.59 -1.67
CA HIS A 191 -7.83 18.22 -2.11
C HIS A 191 -7.77 18.06 -3.63
N VAL A 192 -8.20 19.07 -4.39
CA VAL A 192 -8.08 19.08 -5.86
C VAL A 192 -6.60 19.00 -6.26
N LEU A 193 -5.73 19.82 -5.66
CA LEU A 193 -4.29 19.82 -5.94
C LEU A 193 -3.63 18.49 -5.52
N LYS A 194 -4.00 17.92 -4.39
CA LYS A 194 -3.48 16.62 -3.94
C LYS A 194 -3.79 15.47 -4.92
N ARG A 195 -4.81 15.58 -5.76
CA ARG A 195 -5.10 14.61 -6.82
C ARG A 195 -4.11 14.65 -7.99
N LEU A 196 -3.16 15.60 -8.01
CA LEU A 196 -2.01 15.55 -8.92
C LEU A 196 -0.98 14.48 -8.53
N THR A 197 -0.99 13.98 -7.29
CA THR A 197 -0.02 12.97 -6.84
C THR A 197 0.02 11.70 -7.72
N PRO A 198 -1.10 11.05 -8.09
CA PRO A 198 -1.05 9.89 -9.01
C PRO A 198 -0.49 10.24 -10.38
N VAL A 199 -0.75 11.46 -10.87
CA VAL A 199 -0.18 11.96 -12.13
C VAL A 199 1.35 12.05 -12.02
N MET A 200 1.85 12.64 -10.93
CA MET A 200 3.29 12.75 -10.67
C MET A 200 3.94 11.38 -10.50
N VAL A 201 3.28 10.42 -9.83
CA VAL A 201 3.77 9.03 -9.73
C VAL A 201 3.86 8.37 -11.10
N LEU A 202 2.85 8.57 -11.97
CA LEU A 202 2.86 8.03 -13.32
C LEU A 202 4.01 8.60 -14.14
N VAL A 203 4.20 9.92 -14.11
CA VAL A 203 5.30 10.61 -14.80
C VAL A 203 6.66 10.15 -14.26
N ALA A 204 6.81 10.08 -12.95
CA ALA A 204 8.04 9.61 -12.33
C ALA A 204 8.38 8.17 -12.72
N LYS A 205 7.40 7.25 -12.72
CA LYS A 205 7.60 5.88 -13.19
C LYS A 205 7.99 5.81 -14.67
N PHE A 206 7.41 6.66 -15.51
CA PHE A 206 7.79 6.75 -16.92
C PHE A 206 9.24 7.23 -17.09
N ILE A 207 9.65 8.28 -16.37
CA ILE A 207 11.03 8.79 -16.39
C ILE A 207 12.03 7.73 -15.90
N LEU A 208 11.63 6.88 -14.93
CA LEU A 208 12.44 5.78 -14.40
C LEU A 208 12.49 4.54 -15.32
N GLY A 209 12.04 4.65 -16.57
CA GLY A 209 12.11 3.58 -17.57
C GLY A 209 10.85 2.70 -17.64
N GLY A 210 9.74 3.14 -17.06
CA GLY A 210 8.44 2.47 -17.19
C GLY A 210 7.83 2.62 -18.59
N ALA A 211 6.87 1.75 -18.91
CA ALA A 211 6.13 1.81 -20.16
C ALA A 211 5.38 3.15 -20.33
N PRO A 212 5.29 3.71 -21.54
CA PRO A 212 4.55 4.93 -21.80
C PRO A 212 3.06 4.76 -21.44
N PRO A 213 2.40 5.81 -20.93
CA PRO A 213 0.99 5.76 -20.61
C PRO A 213 0.15 5.60 -21.88
N SER A 214 -0.97 4.87 -21.78
CA SER A 214 -1.92 4.75 -22.89
C SER A 214 -2.60 6.08 -23.19
N LYS A 215 -3.17 6.23 -24.39
CA LYS A 215 -3.90 7.45 -24.80
C LYS A 215 -5.04 7.78 -23.83
N GLU A 216 -5.76 6.78 -23.37
CA GLU A 216 -6.87 6.95 -22.40
C GLU A 216 -6.34 7.47 -21.05
N VAL A 217 -5.22 6.94 -20.56
CA VAL A 217 -4.57 7.43 -19.34
C VAL A 217 -4.14 8.87 -19.51
N THR A 218 -3.53 9.23 -20.65
CA THR A 218 -3.11 10.60 -20.93
C THR A 218 -4.31 11.56 -20.92
N LEU A 219 -5.42 11.19 -21.57
CA LEU A 219 -6.63 12.01 -21.61
C LEU A 219 -7.26 12.18 -20.21
N SER A 220 -7.34 11.12 -19.42
CA SER A 220 -7.85 11.20 -18.05
C SER A 220 -6.97 12.11 -17.16
N VAL A 221 -5.66 12.06 -17.33
CA VAL A 221 -4.70 12.95 -16.64
C VAL A 221 -4.91 14.41 -17.05
N LEU A 222 -5.08 14.69 -18.34
CA LEU A 222 -5.37 16.04 -18.82
C LEU A 222 -6.68 16.56 -18.22
N THR A 223 -7.70 15.72 -18.07
CA THR A 223 -8.96 16.08 -17.41
C THR A 223 -8.74 16.42 -15.92
N VAL A 224 -7.91 15.66 -15.19
CA VAL A 224 -7.55 15.98 -13.80
C VAL A 224 -6.85 17.33 -13.72
N VAL A 225 -5.85 17.56 -14.57
CA VAL A 225 -5.06 18.81 -14.59
C VAL A 225 -5.95 20.01 -14.94
N SER A 226 -6.81 19.90 -15.95
CA SER A 226 -7.77 20.97 -16.30
C SER A 226 -8.70 21.31 -15.14
N GLY A 227 -9.17 20.30 -14.40
CA GLY A 227 -9.95 20.51 -13.17
C GLY A 227 -9.16 21.26 -12.09
N CYS A 228 -7.86 20.98 -11.93
CA CYS A 228 -7.00 21.73 -11.01
C CYS A 228 -6.87 23.19 -11.41
N ILE A 229 -6.66 23.47 -12.70
CA ILE A 229 -6.52 24.83 -13.24
C ILE A 229 -7.83 25.60 -13.06
N MET A 230 -8.98 24.99 -13.38
CA MET A 230 -10.30 25.62 -13.20
C MET A 230 -10.58 25.95 -11.73
N ALA A 231 -10.28 25.05 -10.81
CA ALA A 231 -10.45 25.30 -9.39
C ALA A 231 -9.54 26.43 -8.91
N GLY A 232 -8.30 26.50 -9.41
CA GLY A 232 -7.36 27.59 -9.11
C GLY A 232 -7.82 28.96 -9.62
N ILE A 233 -8.39 29.02 -10.84
CA ILE A 233 -8.96 30.28 -11.39
C ILE A 233 -10.18 30.73 -10.59
N GLY A 234 -10.97 29.77 -10.07
CA GLY A 234 -12.16 30.07 -9.26
C GLY A 234 -11.86 30.42 -7.80
N ASP A 235 -10.64 30.24 -7.35
CA ASP A 235 -10.24 30.54 -5.97
C ASP A 235 -9.98 32.04 -5.80
N LEU A 236 -10.94 32.71 -5.20
CA LEU A 236 -10.85 34.17 -4.93
C LEU A 236 -9.80 34.51 -3.87
N SER A 237 -9.31 33.52 -3.13
CA SER A 237 -8.25 33.64 -2.11
C SER A 237 -6.92 33.09 -2.62
N PHE A 238 -6.64 33.23 -3.91
CA PHE A 238 -5.40 32.71 -4.51
C PHE A 238 -4.16 33.23 -3.78
N GLU A 239 -3.43 32.31 -3.14
CA GLU A 239 -2.18 32.60 -2.45
C GLU A 239 -1.07 31.72 -3.02
N TRP A 240 -0.11 32.33 -3.66
CA TRP A 240 1.01 31.65 -4.32
C TRP A 240 1.78 30.71 -3.39
N SER A 241 1.94 31.08 -2.13
CA SER A 241 2.63 30.28 -1.11
C SER A 241 1.91 28.93 -0.85
N GLY A 242 0.57 28.95 -0.76
CA GLY A 242 -0.26 27.77 -0.55
C GLY A 242 -0.22 26.82 -1.76
N TYR A 243 -0.34 27.35 -2.98
CA TYR A 243 -0.29 26.55 -4.21
C TYR A 243 1.07 25.90 -4.42
N SER A 244 2.17 26.66 -4.25
CA SER A 244 3.52 26.11 -4.35
C SER A 244 3.80 25.07 -3.31
N ALA A 245 3.37 25.28 -2.05
CA ALA A 245 3.51 24.30 -1.00
C ALA A 245 2.73 23.01 -1.28
N ALA A 246 1.51 23.11 -1.82
CA ALA A 246 0.72 21.95 -2.22
C ALA A 246 1.40 21.15 -3.34
N PHE A 247 1.93 21.83 -4.36
CA PHE A 247 2.62 21.19 -5.47
C PHE A 247 3.91 20.48 -5.02
N ILE A 248 4.73 21.16 -4.20
CA ILE A 248 5.94 20.57 -3.60
C ILE A 248 5.57 19.36 -2.76
N SER A 249 4.51 19.45 -1.94
CA SER A 249 4.01 18.33 -1.15
C SER A 249 3.61 17.13 -2.04
N CYS A 250 2.98 17.34 -3.20
CA CYS A 250 2.66 16.24 -4.13
C CYS A 250 3.92 15.57 -4.69
N ALA A 251 4.95 16.35 -5.04
CA ALA A 251 6.23 15.83 -5.52
C ALA A 251 6.96 15.02 -4.44
N LEU A 252 7.02 15.55 -3.22
CA LEU A 252 7.62 14.87 -2.06
C LEU A 252 6.86 13.59 -1.71
N GLN A 253 5.53 13.60 -1.77
CA GLN A 253 4.71 12.41 -1.56
C GLN A 253 4.95 11.35 -2.62
N THR A 254 5.10 11.75 -3.87
CA THR A 254 5.46 10.87 -4.98
C THR A 254 6.79 10.18 -4.71
N THR A 255 7.82 10.95 -4.38
CA THR A 255 9.15 10.42 -4.07
C THR A 255 9.12 9.48 -2.88
N TYR A 256 8.45 9.87 -1.80
CA TYR A 256 8.25 9.05 -0.61
C TYR A 256 7.61 7.69 -0.93
N LEU A 257 6.50 7.65 -1.68
CA LEU A 257 5.80 6.41 -2.02
C LEU A 257 6.63 5.51 -2.94
N LEU A 258 7.38 6.06 -3.88
CA LEU A 258 8.30 5.31 -4.73
C LEU A 258 9.45 4.71 -3.93
N LEU A 259 9.98 5.44 -2.94
CA LEU A 259 11.00 4.92 -2.03
C LEU A 259 10.47 3.82 -1.11
N VAL A 260 9.21 3.91 -0.65
CA VAL A 260 8.55 2.83 0.11
C VAL A 260 8.42 1.58 -0.74
N GLU A 261 7.89 1.69 -1.97
CA GLU A 261 7.77 0.58 -2.91
C GLU A 261 9.12 -0.10 -3.14
N ARG A 262 10.15 0.70 -3.41
CA ARG A 262 11.52 0.21 -3.62
C ARG A 262 12.12 -0.45 -2.37
N SER A 263 11.87 0.09 -1.20
CA SER A 263 12.37 -0.47 0.06
C SER A 263 11.78 -1.84 0.37
N GLY A 264 10.53 -2.09 -0.02
CA GLY A 264 9.90 -3.40 0.08
C GLY A 264 10.48 -4.39 -0.91
N SER A 265 10.55 -4.01 -2.20
CA SER A 265 10.99 -4.91 -3.28
C SER A 265 12.48 -5.25 -3.24
N GLU A 266 13.37 -4.27 -2.97
CA GLU A 266 14.82 -4.48 -3.01
C GLU A 266 15.41 -4.86 -1.65
N LYS A 267 14.90 -4.31 -0.54
CA LYS A 267 15.47 -4.46 0.80
C LYS A 267 14.70 -5.43 1.69
N GLY A 268 13.52 -5.89 1.26
CA GLY A 268 12.69 -6.86 1.95
C GLY A 268 12.09 -6.38 3.26
N PHE A 269 11.90 -5.07 3.46
CA PHE A 269 11.21 -4.53 4.62
C PHE A 269 9.72 -4.85 4.58
N ASN A 270 9.17 -5.25 5.71
CA ASN A 270 7.74 -5.44 5.87
C ASN A 270 7.02 -4.16 6.36
N SER A 271 5.69 -4.14 6.28
CA SER A 271 4.88 -2.97 6.64
C SER A 271 5.02 -2.55 8.10
N MET A 272 5.20 -3.51 9.02
CA MET A 272 5.41 -3.25 10.45
C MET A 272 6.77 -2.64 10.72
N GLU A 273 7.82 -3.10 10.03
CA GLU A 273 9.16 -2.51 10.12
C GLU A 273 9.16 -1.09 9.59
N LEU A 274 8.53 -0.84 8.43
CA LEU A 274 8.39 0.52 7.90
C LEU A 274 7.63 1.44 8.85
N LEU A 275 6.54 0.96 9.46
CA LEU A 275 5.79 1.72 10.46
C LEU A 275 6.65 2.07 11.68
N LEU A 276 7.40 1.11 12.21
CA LEU A 276 8.27 1.30 13.36
C LEU A 276 9.39 2.29 13.06
N TYR A 277 10.14 2.09 11.98
CA TYR A 277 11.24 2.97 11.60
C TYR A 277 10.74 4.38 11.24
N ASN A 278 9.59 4.49 10.54
CA ASN A 278 8.99 5.79 10.25
C ASN A 278 8.64 6.54 11.54
N GLY A 279 8.04 5.88 12.52
CA GLY A 279 7.73 6.47 13.81
C GLY A 279 9.00 6.93 14.54
N ILE A 280 9.96 6.02 14.76
CA ILE A 280 11.18 6.30 15.54
C ILE A 280 12.02 7.41 14.90
N LEU A 281 12.22 7.37 13.59
CA LEU A 281 13.05 8.35 12.89
C LEU A 281 12.35 9.71 12.71
N SER A 282 11.00 9.74 12.70
CA SER A 282 10.24 10.99 12.64
C SER A 282 10.19 11.73 13.96
N LEU A 283 10.22 11.02 15.11
CA LEU A 283 10.06 11.63 16.43
C LEU A 283 11.06 12.73 16.71
N PRO A 284 12.38 12.59 16.49
CA PRO A 284 13.35 13.66 16.77
C PRO A 284 13.03 14.94 15.98
N VAL A 285 12.62 14.79 14.72
CA VAL A 285 12.25 15.92 13.85
C VAL A 285 10.99 16.61 14.37
N LEU A 286 9.94 15.83 14.64
CA LEU A 286 8.66 16.36 15.12
C LEU A 286 8.77 17.00 16.51
N ILE A 287 9.53 16.38 17.42
CA ILE A 287 9.84 16.97 18.73
C ILE A 287 10.56 18.31 18.55
N GLY A 288 11.58 18.37 17.68
CA GLY A 288 12.24 19.63 17.35
C GLY A 288 11.27 20.69 16.83
N VAL A 289 10.32 20.33 15.97
CA VAL A 289 9.31 21.25 15.41
C VAL A 289 8.38 21.76 16.51
N ILE A 290 7.82 20.91 17.38
CA ILE A 290 6.88 21.37 18.43
C ILE A 290 7.55 22.25 19.48
N PHE A 291 8.85 22.03 19.77
CA PHE A 291 9.61 22.93 20.63
C PHE A 291 9.94 24.27 19.94
N ALA A 292 10.37 24.22 18.67
CA ALA A 292 10.71 25.41 17.90
C ALA A 292 9.50 26.34 17.66
N THR A 293 8.30 25.75 17.52
CA THR A 293 7.05 26.49 17.35
C THR A 293 6.42 26.92 18.68
N GLY A 294 6.93 26.47 19.82
CA GLY A 294 6.32 26.69 21.15
C GLY A 294 5.02 25.89 21.37
N GLU A 295 4.58 25.13 20.38
CA GLU A 295 3.29 24.41 20.40
C GLU A 295 3.17 23.42 21.57
N VAL A 296 4.29 22.93 22.09
CA VAL A 296 4.31 21.93 23.17
C VAL A 296 3.61 22.38 24.44
N TRP A 297 3.80 23.66 24.85
CA TRP A 297 3.24 24.17 26.07
C TRP A 297 1.74 24.43 25.96
N ASP A 298 1.34 25.11 24.88
CA ASP A 298 -0.06 25.41 24.59
C ASP A 298 -0.87 24.12 24.37
N ALA A 299 -0.30 23.16 23.67
CA ALA A 299 -0.93 21.87 23.42
C ALA A 299 -1.11 21.05 24.71
N ALA A 300 -0.11 21.07 25.62
CA ALA A 300 -0.17 20.37 26.90
C ALA A 300 -1.21 21.02 27.86
N GLU A 301 -1.28 22.31 27.92
CA GLU A 301 -2.29 23.01 28.71
C GLU A 301 -3.71 22.72 28.17
N LYS A 302 -3.89 22.89 26.87
CA LYS A 302 -5.19 22.72 26.22
C LYS A 302 -5.72 21.27 26.33
N ILE A 303 -4.85 20.24 26.29
CA ILE A 303 -5.29 18.84 26.45
C ILE A 303 -5.87 18.59 27.85
N ILE A 304 -5.28 19.22 28.88
CA ILE A 304 -5.78 19.14 30.27
C ILE A 304 -7.14 19.84 30.39
N VAL A 305 -7.29 21.00 29.79
CA VAL A 305 -8.54 21.77 29.80
C VAL A 305 -9.65 21.00 29.10
N GLU A 306 -9.41 20.53 27.87
CA GLU A 306 -10.41 19.79 27.08
C GLU A 306 -10.75 18.43 27.69
N SER A 307 -9.79 17.75 28.33
CA SER A 307 -10.07 16.46 29.00
C SER A 307 -11.00 16.62 30.21
N ARG A 308 -11.00 17.80 30.85
CA ARG A 308 -11.93 18.12 31.95
C ARG A 308 -13.27 18.65 31.44
N ALA A 309 -13.27 19.34 30.29
CA ALA A 309 -14.47 19.95 29.71
C ALA A 309 -15.36 18.91 28.99
N SER A 310 -14.78 17.87 28.38
CA SER A 310 -15.50 16.88 27.59
C SER A 310 -15.06 15.47 27.89
N LEU A 311 -15.98 14.64 28.40
CA LEU A 311 -15.76 13.21 28.63
C LEU A 311 -15.46 12.44 27.31
N MET A 312 -15.89 12.96 26.17
CA MET A 312 -15.69 12.34 24.86
C MET A 312 -14.36 12.69 24.22
N PHE A 313 -13.65 13.70 24.70
CA PHE A 313 -12.40 14.17 24.10
C PHE A 313 -11.29 13.10 24.14
N LEU A 314 -11.02 12.53 25.33
CA LEU A 314 -9.96 11.53 25.49
C LEU A 314 -10.23 10.24 24.69
N PRO A 315 -11.45 9.63 24.72
CA PRO A 315 -11.76 8.50 23.84
C PRO A 315 -11.62 8.83 22.35
N LEU A 316 -12.05 10.01 21.92
CA LEU A 316 -11.93 10.46 20.54
C LEU A 316 -10.46 10.63 20.14
N LEU A 317 -9.64 11.25 21.01
CA LEU A 317 -8.20 11.38 20.80
C LEU A 317 -7.54 9.99 20.71
N ALA A 318 -7.81 9.09 21.66
CA ALA A 318 -7.26 7.73 21.67
C ALA A 318 -7.65 6.96 20.40
N ALA A 319 -8.92 7.02 19.99
CA ALA A 319 -9.39 6.42 18.75
C ALA A 319 -8.63 6.97 17.54
N SER A 320 -8.41 8.29 17.50
CA SER A 320 -7.66 8.96 16.43
C SER A 320 -6.19 8.52 16.38
N LEU A 321 -5.53 8.38 17.53
CA LEU A 321 -4.15 7.91 17.61
C LEU A 321 -4.01 6.47 17.08
N LEU A 322 -4.92 5.57 17.48
CA LEU A 322 -4.94 4.19 17.00
C LEU A 322 -5.27 4.10 15.51
N MET A 323 -6.26 4.88 15.05
CA MET A 323 -6.59 4.95 13.62
C MET A 323 -5.46 5.54 12.78
N GLY A 324 -4.70 6.50 13.31
CA GLY A 324 -3.50 7.03 12.65
C GLY A 324 -2.43 5.97 12.44
N SER A 325 -2.19 5.16 13.46
CA SER A 325 -1.28 4.02 13.39
C SER A 325 -1.76 2.99 12.36
N LEU A 326 -3.05 2.66 12.38
CA LEU A 326 -3.67 1.73 11.44
C LEU A 326 -3.63 2.27 10.00
N LEU A 327 -3.88 3.57 9.80
CA LEU A 327 -3.81 4.19 8.48
C LEU A 327 -2.40 4.12 7.90
N ASN A 328 -1.38 4.47 8.67
CA ASN A 328 0.01 4.40 8.23
C ASN A 328 0.42 2.94 7.92
N TYR A 329 -0.01 1.99 8.74
CA TYR A 329 0.19 0.57 8.46
C TYR A 329 -0.47 0.14 7.14
N CYS A 330 -1.75 0.49 6.94
CA CYS A 330 -2.47 0.18 5.70
C CYS A 330 -1.85 0.86 4.47
N LEU A 331 -1.30 2.07 4.62
CA LEU A 331 -0.58 2.78 3.56
C LEU A 331 0.68 1.99 3.12
N PHE A 332 1.52 1.59 4.08
CA PHE A 332 2.71 0.79 3.79
C PHE A 332 2.33 -0.57 3.20
N LEU A 333 1.36 -1.25 3.81
CA LEU A 333 0.88 -2.54 3.33
C LEU A 333 0.35 -2.45 1.89
N CYS A 334 -0.49 -1.47 1.60
CA CYS A 334 -1.02 -1.24 0.25
C CYS A 334 0.10 -0.95 -0.76
N THR A 335 1.10 -0.15 -0.38
CA THR A 335 2.21 0.20 -1.26
C THR A 335 3.12 -1.01 -1.54
N LEU A 336 3.36 -1.85 -0.53
CA LEU A 336 4.20 -3.04 -0.64
C LEU A 336 3.49 -4.19 -1.37
N CYS A 337 2.22 -4.44 -1.08
CA CYS A 337 1.44 -5.52 -1.72
C CYS A 337 1.01 -5.17 -3.15
N ASN A 338 0.90 -3.89 -3.47
CA ASN A 338 0.47 -3.43 -4.80
C ASN A 338 1.58 -2.60 -5.48
N SER A 339 1.50 -1.28 -5.32
CA SER A 339 2.49 -0.33 -5.83
C SER A 339 2.18 1.08 -5.31
N ALA A 340 3.16 2.00 -5.40
CA ALA A 340 2.97 3.41 -5.11
C ALA A 340 1.82 4.02 -5.95
N LEU A 341 1.72 3.61 -7.23
CA LEU A 341 0.64 4.07 -8.11
C LEU A 341 -0.74 3.63 -7.62
N THR A 342 -0.91 2.37 -7.25
CA THR A 342 -2.18 1.85 -6.70
C THR A 342 -2.56 2.57 -5.41
N THR A 343 -1.59 2.80 -4.53
CA THR A 343 -1.80 3.54 -3.27
C THR A 343 -2.29 4.97 -3.52
N THR A 344 -1.72 5.67 -4.51
CA THR A 344 -2.17 7.03 -4.86
C THR A 344 -3.55 7.04 -5.52
N ILE A 345 -3.89 6.03 -6.31
CA ILE A 345 -5.22 5.85 -6.90
C ILE A 345 -6.27 5.68 -5.81
N VAL A 346 -6.03 4.79 -4.84
CA VAL A 346 -6.93 4.58 -3.70
C VAL A 346 -7.05 5.86 -2.86
N GLY A 347 -5.93 6.56 -2.65
CA GLY A 347 -5.90 7.87 -1.98
C GLY A 347 -6.74 8.93 -2.70
N THR A 348 -6.73 8.94 -4.04
CA THR A 348 -7.58 9.82 -4.86
C THR A 348 -9.05 9.48 -4.69
N LEU A 349 -9.43 8.21 -4.78
CA LEU A 349 -10.82 7.75 -4.61
C LEU A 349 -11.34 8.12 -3.22
N ARG A 350 -10.55 7.89 -2.17
CA ARG A 350 -10.85 8.33 -0.81
C ARG A 350 -11.06 9.84 -0.72
N SER A 351 -10.21 10.63 -1.38
CA SER A 351 -10.31 12.09 -1.41
C SER A 351 -11.57 12.57 -2.13
N VAL A 352 -12.02 11.88 -3.20
CA VAL A 352 -13.30 12.15 -3.88
C VAL A 352 -14.46 11.95 -2.92
N LEU A 353 -14.50 10.78 -2.26
CA LEU A 353 -15.55 10.46 -1.28
C LEU A 353 -15.56 11.45 -0.12
N GLY A 354 -14.38 11.79 0.40
CA GLY A 354 -14.21 12.78 1.47
C GLY A 354 -14.67 14.18 1.07
N THR A 355 -14.44 14.59 -0.19
CA THR A 355 -14.94 15.88 -0.70
C THR A 355 -16.46 15.88 -0.80
N VAL A 356 -17.06 14.86 -1.39
CA VAL A 356 -18.53 14.72 -1.50
C VAL A 356 -19.17 14.74 -0.11
N MET A 357 -18.68 13.90 0.81
CA MET A 357 -19.20 13.87 2.19
C MET A 357 -18.98 15.21 2.91
N GLY A 358 -17.85 15.86 2.67
CA GLY A 358 -17.53 17.18 3.25
C GLY A 358 -18.53 18.27 2.90
N PHE A 359 -19.06 18.27 1.68
CA PHE A 359 -20.14 19.19 1.28
C PHE A 359 -21.42 18.96 2.06
N PHE A 360 -21.79 17.70 2.34
CA PHE A 360 -23.02 17.37 3.08
C PHE A 360 -22.87 17.54 4.59
N VAL A 361 -21.70 17.23 5.16
CA VAL A 361 -21.51 17.20 6.62
C VAL A 361 -21.09 18.56 7.18
N PHE A 362 -20.28 19.32 6.46
CA PHE A 362 -19.64 20.50 7.01
C PHE A 362 -20.18 21.84 6.46
N GLY A 363 -20.96 21.89 5.40
CA GLY A 363 -21.55 23.09 4.82
C GLY A 363 -20.64 24.35 4.86
N GLY A 364 -20.87 25.36 4.07
CA GLY A 364 -20.19 26.66 4.27
C GLY A 364 -18.98 26.97 3.38
N VAL A 365 -18.76 26.18 2.33
CA VAL A 365 -17.82 26.60 1.27
C VAL A 365 -18.52 27.62 0.37
N LYS A 366 -17.96 28.84 0.27
CA LYS A 366 -18.37 29.78 -0.78
C LYS A 366 -17.95 29.20 -2.14
N ALA A 367 -18.81 28.36 -2.69
CA ALA A 367 -18.54 27.65 -3.92
C ALA A 367 -18.74 28.59 -5.11
N THR A 368 -17.64 29.12 -5.65
CA THR A 368 -17.67 29.76 -6.97
C THR A 368 -17.98 28.69 -8.03
N VAL A 369 -18.69 29.06 -9.08
CA VAL A 369 -19.01 28.15 -10.20
C VAL A 369 -17.75 27.47 -10.75
N PHE A 370 -16.65 28.19 -10.86
CA PHE A 370 -15.36 27.64 -11.31
C PHE A 370 -14.76 26.60 -10.34
N ILE A 371 -14.89 26.77 -9.04
CA ILE A 371 -14.48 25.77 -8.05
C ILE A 371 -15.33 24.50 -8.22
N LEU A 372 -16.65 24.63 -8.35
CA LEU A 372 -17.55 23.48 -8.55
C LEU A 372 -17.23 22.73 -9.85
N LEU A 373 -17.07 23.45 -10.95
CA LEU A 373 -16.67 22.86 -12.23
C LEU A 373 -15.27 22.20 -12.11
N GLY A 374 -14.30 22.89 -11.51
CA GLY A 374 -12.96 22.36 -11.31
C GLY A 374 -12.96 21.08 -10.48
N VAL A 375 -13.67 21.03 -9.36
CA VAL A 375 -13.86 19.83 -8.53
C VAL A 375 -14.53 18.71 -9.32
N THR A 376 -15.55 19.03 -10.13
CA THR A 376 -16.27 18.05 -10.95
C THR A 376 -15.36 17.45 -12.02
N PHE A 377 -14.70 18.27 -12.83
CA PHE A 377 -13.74 17.80 -13.85
C PHE A 377 -12.61 16.97 -13.24
N ASN A 378 -12.03 17.45 -12.15
CA ASN A 378 -10.98 16.73 -11.44
C ASN A 378 -11.48 15.39 -10.87
N THR A 379 -12.73 15.34 -10.37
CA THR A 379 -13.35 14.11 -9.86
C THR A 379 -13.62 13.13 -10.99
N VAL A 380 -14.22 13.58 -12.10
CA VAL A 380 -14.47 12.73 -13.28
C VAL A 380 -13.18 12.19 -13.84
N GLY A 381 -12.16 13.05 -14.02
CA GLY A 381 -10.83 12.64 -14.50
C GLY A 381 -10.17 11.63 -13.57
N GLY A 382 -10.25 11.82 -12.25
CA GLY A 382 -9.68 10.91 -11.25
C GLY A 382 -10.37 9.54 -11.22
N VAL A 383 -11.70 9.51 -11.32
CA VAL A 383 -12.47 8.26 -11.40
C VAL A 383 -12.16 7.54 -12.71
N TRP A 384 -12.14 8.26 -13.83
CA TRP A 384 -11.80 7.70 -15.15
C TRP A 384 -10.37 7.12 -15.16
N TYR A 385 -9.38 7.87 -14.66
CA TYR A 385 -8.01 7.38 -14.47
C TYR A 385 -7.96 6.09 -13.64
N THR A 386 -8.68 6.05 -12.53
CA THR A 386 -8.76 4.88 -11.66
C THR A 386 -9.35 3.67 -12.38
N ALA A 387 -10.45 3.87 -13.13
CA ALA A 387 -11.11 2.81 -13.89
C ALA A 387 -10.18 2.21 -14.98
N ILE A 388 -9.45 3.07 -15.72
CA ILE A 388 -8.50 2.62 -16.74
C ILE A 388 -7.38 1.79 -16.10
N LYS A 389 -6.77 2.31 -15.02
CA LYS A 389 -5.67 1.62 -14.34
C LYS A 389 -6.09 0.30 -13.71
N PHE A 390 -7.30 0.24 -13.20
CA PHE A 390 -7.88 -1.00 -12.71
C PHE A 390 -8.07 -2.02 -13.85
N LYS A 391 -8.61 -1.57 -14.99
CA LYS A 391 -8.77 -2.41 -16.19
C LYS A 391 -7.42 -2.89 -16.74
N GLU A 392 -6.41 -2.01 -16.84
CA GLU A 392 -5.06 -2.36 -17.27
C GLU A 392 -4.43 -3.42 -16.33
N LYS A 393 -4.62 -3.30 -15.02
CA LYS A 393 -4.13 -4.28 -14.04
C LYS A 393 -4.77 -5.64 -14.26
N HIS A 394 -6.10 -5.70 -14.35
CA HIS A 394 -6.84 -6.95 -14.58
C HIS A 394 -6.53 -7.61 -15.94
N MET A 395 -6.30 -6.81 -16.99
CA MET A 395 -5.90 -7.32 -18.28
C MET A 395 -4.53 -8.02 -18.23
N LYS A 396 -3.55 -7.39 -17.58
CA LYS A 396 -2.22 -7.98 -17.37
C LYS A 396 -2.29 -9.28 -16.57
N GLU A 397 -3.08 -9.30 -15.51
CA GLU A 397 -3.30 -10.50 -14.70
C GLU A 397 -3.90 -11.64 -15.52
N ARG A 398 -4.92 -11.36 -16.35
CA ARG A 398 -5.53 -12.35 -17.24
C ARG A 398 -4.56 -12.86 -18.29
N THR A 399 -3.74 -12.00 -18.90
CA THR A 399 -2.74 -12.41 -19.90
C THR A 399 -1.73 -13.38 -19.30
N VAL A 400 -1.22 -13.11 -18.11
CA VAL A 400 -0.29 -13.98 -17.39
C VAL A 400 -0.92 -15.37 -17.13
N ILE A 401 -2.18 -15.39 -16.65
CA ILE A 401 -2.90 -16.65 -16.39
C ILE A 401 -3.12 -17.44 -17.69
N THR A 402 -3.46 -16.76 -18.79
CA THR A 402 -3.71 -17.40 -20.09
C THR A 402 -2.42 -17.97 -20.69
N GLU A 403 -1.31 -17.26 -20.59
CA GLU A 403 0.00 -17.71 -21.05
C GLU A 403 0.47 -18.95 -20.26
N GLN A 404 0.25 -18.96 -18.95
CA GLN A 404 0.54 -20.10 -18.09
C GLN A 404 -0.31 -21.32 -18.46
N HIS A 405 -1.60 -21.12 -18.74
CA HIS A 405 -2.51 -22.21 -19.13
C HIS A 405 -2.19 -22.79 -20.52
N ASN A 406 -1.76 -21.95 -21.46
CA ASN A 406 -1.37 -22.40 -22.80
C ASN A 406 0.02 -23.05 -22.80
N GLY A 407 0.97 -22.60 -21.99
CA GLY A 407 2.28 -23.24 -21.82
C GLY A 407 2.15 -24.65 -21.23
N SER A 408 1.19 -24.87 -20.34
CA SER A 408 0.89 -26.19 -19.73
C SER A 408 0.22 -27.19 -20.70
N LYS A 409 -0.32 -26.75 -21.86
CA LYS A 409 -0.96 -27.63 -22.85
C LYS A 409 -0.03 -28.04 -23.98
N VAL A 410 1.13 -27.44 -24.13
CA VAL A 410 2.09 -27.67 -25.21
C VAL A 410 3.30 -28.50 -24.75
N GLY A 411 3.47 -28.74 -23.45
CA GLY A 411 4.46 -29.64 -22.86
C GLY A 411 3.85 -30.96 -22.45
#